data_fd467a900a8385fff1bb5b10a8faa6fa
#
_entry.id   fd467a900a8385fff1bb5b10a8faa6fa
#
_cell.length_a   1.000
_cell.length_b   1.000
_cell.length_c   1.000
_cell.angle_alpha   90.00
_cell.angle_beta   90.00
_cell.angle_gamma   90.00
#
_symmetry.space_group_name_H-M   'P 1'
#
loop_
_entity.id
_entity.type
_entity.pdbx_description
1 polymer ?
#
loop_
_entity_poly.entity_id
_entity_poly.type
_entity_poly.pdbx_seq_one_letter_code
_entity_poly.pdbx_strand_id
1 'polypeptide(L)'
;MIKKVELLAPVKDRECQQAVIENGADSVYMGYQQFNARMFGKNFNESEFRENIKYAHENNVKVYLTLNTLIREDEMHLALQMATQAVKDHVDGILVQDIGLASEIRKNISYAGLHASTQMSVSNHYGVKVLHDMGFQRVVLARELNYQEANAIKQICLESNDMSQMEIEVFIHGGLCIAYSGQCFSSSYCFGSSANRGRCLMTCWKGYELKAGKKVLERGSLLRPRDLEGLYGLKHLMEGE
;
A
#
# COMPACT_ATOMS: atom_id res chain seq x y z
N MET A 1 -4.15 -26.89 9.99
CA MET A 1 -5.19 -26.09 9.33
C MET A 1 -4.49 -24.94 8.62
N ILE A 2 -4.61 -24.85 7.30
CA ILE A 2 -4.07 -23.70 6.54
C ILE A 2 -4.80 -22.45 7.05
N LYS A 3 -4.06 -21.49 7.60
CA LYS A 3 -4.64 -20.20 8.03
C LYS A 3 -5.19 -19.52 6.77
N LYS A 4 -6.46 -19.15 6.76
CA LYS A 4 -7.08 -18.48 5.60
C LYS A 4 -6.28 -17.21 5.28
N VAL A 5 -5.81 -17.09 4.04
CA VAL A 5 -5.14 -15.88 3.55
C VAL A 5 -6.20 -14.82 3.25
N GLU A 6 -5.96 -13.58 3.67
CA GLU A 6 -6.82 -12.43 3.40
C GLU A 6 -6.53 -11.89 1.99
N LEU A 7 -7.55 -11.84 1.13
CA LEU A 7 -7.47 -11.23 -0.20
C LEU A 7 -7.83 -9.76 -0.11
N LEU A 8 -6.83 -8.90 -0.28
CA LEU A 8 -6.97 -7.44 -0.25
C LEU A 8 -7.05 -6.84 -1.66
N ALA A 9 -8.07 -6.05 -1.94
CA ALA A 9 -8.28 -5.43 -3.25
C ALA A 9 -8.33 -3.88 -3.18
N PRO A 10 -7.83 -3.16 -4.22
CA PRO A 10 -7.95 -1.72 -4.33
C PRO A 10 -9.37 -1.28 -4.72
N VAL A 11 -9.84 -0.18 -4.13
CA VAL A 11 -11.12 0.42 -4.50
C VAL A 11 -10.94 1.91 -4.79
N LYS A 12 -11.45 2.36 -5.94
CA LYS A 12 -11.40 3.75 -6.40
C LYS A 12 -12.78 4.44 -6.44
N ASP A 13 -13.85 3.68 -6.55
CA ASP A 13 -15.24 4.14 -6.61
C ASP A 13 -16.20 3.01 -6.21
N ARG A 14 -17.48 3.32 -6.11
CA ARG A 14 -18.53 2.39 -5.68
C ARG A 14 -18.65 1.17 -6.59
N GLU A 15 -18.61 1.36 -7.90
CA GLU A 15 -18.71 0.28 -8.88
C GLU A 15 -17.54 -0.72 -8.72
N CYS A 16 -16.33 -0.19 -8.56
CA CYS A 16 -15.16 -1.01 -8.29
C CYS A 16 -15.30 -1.78 -6.96
N GLN A 17 -15.84 -1.14 -5.91
CA GLN A 17 -16.08 -1.81 -4.63
C GLN A 17 -17.05 -2.97 -4.76
N GLN A 18 -18.15 -2.78 -5.44
CA GLN A 18 -19.12 -3.85 -5.69
C GLN A 18 -18.47 -5.02 -6.42
N ALA A 19 -17.75 -4.72 -7.50
CA ALA A 19 -17.10 -5.75 -8.30
C ALA A 19 -16.09 -6.59 -7.49
N VAL A 20 -15.23 -5.95 -6.66
CA VAL A 20 -14.23 -6.71 -5.89
C VAL A 20 -14.87 -7.53 -4.77
N ILE A 21 -15.92 -7.02 -4.12
CA ILE A 21 -16.67 -7.74 -3.08
C ILE A 21 -17.38 -8.96 -3.68
N GLU A 22 -18.09 -8.79 -4.79
CA GLU A 22 -18.78 -9.88 -5.48
C GLU A 22 -17.82 -10.98 -5.99
N ASN A 23 -16.55 -10.63 -6.24
CA ASN A 23 -15.49 -11.56 -6.64
C ASN A 23 -14.64 -12.08 -5.49
N GLY A 24 -15.05 -11.90 -4.24
CA GLY A 24 -14.51 -12.61 -3.08
C GLY A 24 -13.36 -11.91 -2.36
N ALA A 25 -13.22 -10.58 -2.48
CA ALA A 25 -12.29 -9.83 -1.63
C ALA A 25 -12.70 -9.96 -0.15
N ASP A 26 -11.73 -10.28 0.72
CA ASP A 26 -11.92 -10.31 2.18
C ASP A 26 -11.74 -8.91 2.79
N SER A 27 -11.01 -8.04 2.10
CA SER A 27 -10.74 -6.67 2.52
C SER A 27 -10.51 -5.75 1.31
N VAL A 28 -10.73 -4.46 1.53
CA VAL A 28 -10.48 -3.43 0.52
C VAL A 28 -9.66 -2.29 1.11
N TYR A 29 -8.81 -1.67 0.27
CA TYR A 29 -8.18 -0.41 0.64
C TYR A 29 -8.65 0.72 -0.26
N MET A 30 -8.92 1.86 0.35
CA MET A 30 -9.37 3.07 -0.32
C MET A 30 -8.87 4.31 0.39
N GLY A 31 -8.93 5.47 -0.26
CA GLY A 31 -8.39 6.71 0.28
C GLY A 31 -9.27 7.91 0.02
N TYR A 32 -9.03 8.94 0.79
CA TYR A 32 -9.53 10.27 0.52
C TYR A 32 -8.79 10.92 -0.65
N GLN A 33 -9.24 12.09 -1.07
CA GLN A 33 -8.60 12.88 -2.14
C GLN A 33 -7.18 13.37 -1.76
N GLN A 34 -6.80 13.28 -0.49
CA GLN A 34 -5.51 13.72 0.03
C GLN A 34 -4.75 12.59 0.75
N PHE A 35 -3.43 12.74 0.84
CA PHE A 35 -2.52 11.88 1.60
C PHE A 35 -2.49 10.39 1.21
N ASN A 36 -2.94 10.06 0.01
CA ASN A 36 -2.82 8.70 -0.51
C ASN A 36 -1.93 8.65 -1.75
N ALA A 37 -1.28 7.51 -1.99
CA ALA A 37 -0.34 7.32 -3.09
C ALA A 37 -0.98 7.46 -4.50
N ARG A 38 -2.30 7.48 -4.59
CA ARG A 38 -3.07 7.57 -5.84
C ARG A 38 -3.94 8.82 -5.89
N MET A 39 -3.45 9.96 -5.40
CA MET A 39 -4.22 11.23 -5.33
C MET A 39 -4.81 11.67 -6.67
N PHE A 40 -4.15 11.38 -7.81
CA PHE A 40 -4.68 11.71 -9.14
C PHE A 40 -5.74 10.72 -9.67
N GLY A 41 -5.98 9.63 -8.97
CA GLY A 41 -7.09 8.74 -9.27
C GLY A 41 -8.44 9.25 -8.74
N LYS A 42 -9.50 8.52 -9.03
CA LYS A 42 -10.75 8.70 -8.30
C LYS A 42 -10.50 8.32 -6.83
N ASN A 43 -11.01 9.14 -5.93
CA ASN A 43 -10.94 8.94 -4.50
C ASN A 43 -12.24 9.45 -3.88
N PHE A 44 -12.50 9.07 -2.65
CA PHE A 44 -13.75 9.37 -1.97
C PHE A 44 -13.68 10.71 -1.21
N ASN A 45 -14.80 11.44 -1.18
CA ASN A 45 -15.02 12.43 -0.15
C ASN A 45 -15.44 11.74 1.18
N GLU A 46 -15.58 12.51 2.25
CA GLU A 46 -15.88 11.93 3.58
C GLU A 46 -17.22 11.19 3.64
N SER A 47 -18.27 11.73 2.99
CA SER A 47 -19.58 11.09 2.95
C SER A 47 -19.55 9.79 2.17
N GLU A 48 -18.98 9.80 0.97
CA GLU A 48 -18.81 8.63 0.14
C GLU A 48 -17.96 7.56 0.84
N PHE A 49 -16.88 7.98 1.53
CA PHE A 49 -16.00 7.07 2.26
C PHE A 49 -16.77 6.32 3.36
N ARG A 50 -17.57 7.04 4.15
CA ARG A 50 -18.42 6.47 5.21
C ARG A 50 -19.47 5.50 4.66
N GLU A 51 -20.14 5.85 3.56
CA GLU A 51 -21.11 4.98 2.89
C GLU A 51 -20.46 3.69 2.37
N ASN A 52 -19.22 3.81 1.85
CA ASN A 52 -18.49 2.64 1.34
C ASN A 52 -17.95 1.76 2.48
N ILE A 53 -17.59 2.29 3.64
CA ILE A 53 -17.29 1.48 4.84
C ILE A 53 -18.52 0.65 5.23
N LYS A 54 -19.67 1.31 5.37
CA LYS A 54 -20.91 0.64 5.74
C LYS A 54 -21.24 -0.51 4.80
N TYR A 55 -21.18 -0.27 3.49
CA TYR A 55 -21.45 -1.30 2.51
C TYR A 55 -20.46 -2.47 2.56
N ALA A 56 -19.17 -2.21 2.76
CA ALA A 56 -18.18 -3.27 2.92
C ALA A 56 -18.51 -4.14 4.14
N HIS A 57 -18.77 -3.52 5.28
CA HIS A 57 -19.11 -4.23 6.52
C HIS A 57 -20.41 -5.02 6.43
N GLU A 58 -21.44 -4.51 5.75
CA GLU A 58 -22.68 -5.26 5.46
C GLU A 58 -22.41 -6.53 4.64
N ASN A 59 -21.29 -6.59 3.91
CA ASN A 59 -20.84 -7.75 3.15
C ASN A 59 -19.70 -8.53 3.84
N ASN A 60 -19.43 -8.27 5.11
CA ASN A 60 -18.33 -8.87 5.90
C ASN A 60 -16.93 -8.64 5.31
N VAL A 61 -16.71 -7.52 4.65
CA VAL A 61 -15.42 -7.11 4.05
C VAL A 61 -14.82 -5.99 4.87
N LYS A 62 -13.55 -6.12 5.25
CA LYS A 62 -12.80 -5.11 6.00
C LYS A 62 -12.41 -3.93 5.11
N VAL A 63 -12.23 -2.77 5.73
CA VAL A 63 -11.83 -1.53 5.05
C VAL A 63 -10.57 -0.94 5.66
N TYR A 64 -9.57 -0.70 4.83
CA TYR A 64 -8.32 -0.04 5.22
C TYR A 64 -8.19 1.32 4.55
N LEU A 65 -7.99 2.37 5.38
CA LEU A 65 -7.72 3.72 4.89
C LEU A 65 -6.27 3.83 4.43
N THR A 66 -6.04 4.41 3.26
CA THR A 66 -4.69 4.80 2.82
C THR A 66 -4.35 6.24 3.20
N LEU A 67 -3.40 6.43 4.13
CA LEU A 67 -2.69 7.66 4.43
C LEU A 67 -1.18 7.44 4.18
N ASN A 68 -0.85 6.94 2.99
CA ASN A 68 0.42 6.33 2.68
C ASN A 68 1.31 7.22 1.79
N THR A 69 1.40 8.49 2.12
CA THR A 69 2.33 9.46 1.53
C THR A 69 3.18 10.10 2.61
N LEU A 70 4.26 10.77 2.20
CA LEU A 70 5.02 11.65 3.09
C LEU A 70 4.17 12.89 3.45
N ILE A 71 4.20 13.27 4.71
CA ILE A 71 3.42 14.38 5.27
C ILE A 71 4.36 15.54 5.59
N ARG A 72 4.00 16.76 5.21
CA ARG A 72 4.74 17.97 5.60
C ARG A 72 4.28 18.44 6.98
N GLU A 73 5.12 19.24 7.62
CA GLU A 73 4.83 19.81 8.94
C GLU A 73 3.49 20.55 8.98
N ASP A 74 3.20 21.36 7.96
CA ASP A 74 1.95 22.12 7.84
C ASP A 74 0.70 21.26 7.53
N GLU A 75 0.88 19.98 7.20
CA GLU A 75 -0.18 19.02 6.86
C GLU A 75 -0.47 18.01 7.98
N MET A 76 0.43 17.89 8.95
CA MET A 76 0.36 16.85 9.99
C MET A 76 -0.97 16.89 10.76
N HIS A 77 -1.41 18.09 11.13
CA HIS A 77 -2.68 18.25 11.85
C HIS A 77 -3.88 17.72 11.05
N LEU A 78 -3.94 18.04 9.75
CA LEU A 78 -5.03 17.59 8.87
C LEU A 78 -4.98 16.08 8.67
N ALA A 79 -3.79 15.49 8.46
CA ALA A 79 -3.63 14.06 8.29
C ALA A 79 -4.08 13.30 9.56
N LEU A 80 -3.75 13.81 10.75
CA LEU A 80 -4.18 13.23 12.02
C LEU A 80 -5.70 13.37 12.24
N GLN A 81 -6.30 14.50 11.85
CA GLN A 81 -7.76 14.65 11.87
C GLN A 81 -8.46 13.63 10.96
N MET A 82 -7.94 13.42 9.75
CA MET A 82 -8.48 12.43 8.81
C MET A 82 -8.36 10.99 9.36
N ALA A 83 -7.23 10.64 9.97
CA ALA A 83 -7.06 9.35 10.64
C ALA A 83 -8.08 9.19 11.79
N THR A 84 -8.25 10.21 12.61
CA THR A 84 -9.20 10.22 13.73
C THR A 84 -10.64 10.05 13.25
N GLN A 85 -11.03 10.74 12.17
CA GLN A 85 -12.36 10.62 11.62
C GLN A 85 -12.61 9.24 11.03
N ALA A 86 -11.66 8.68 10.30
CA ALA A 86 -11.79 7.35 9.72
C ALA A 86 -11.95 6.25 10.79
N VAL A 87 -11.24 6.37 11.92
CA VAL A 87 -11.43 5.45 13.05
C VAL A 87 -12.81 5.62 13.69
N LYS A 88 -13.34 6.84 13.81
CA LYS A 88 -14.73 7.07 14.26
C LYS A 88 -15.76 6.48 13.28
N ASP A 89 -15.43 6.46 12.00
CA ASP A 89 -16.24 5.85 10.94
C ASP A 89 -16.01 4.33 10.83
N HIS A 90 -15.25 3.73 11.78
CA HIS A 90 -15.01 2.30 11.93
C HIS A 90 -14.17 1.64 10.85
N VAL A 91 -13.11 2.31 10.32
CA VAL A 91 -12.12 1.59 9.49
C VAL A 91 -11.42 0.51 10.29
N ASP A 92 -11.07 -0.59 9.64
CA ASP A 92 -10.40 -1.74 10.26
C ASP A 92 -8.89 -1.54 10.41
N GLY A 93 -8.32 -0.59 9.68
CA GLY A 93 -6.91 -0.24 9.79
C GLY A 93 -6.51 0.94 8.90
N ILE A 94 -5.31 1.47 9.12
CA ILE A 94 -4.77 2.63 8.39
C ILE A 94 -3.39 2.26 7.85
N LEU A 95 -3.24 2.32 6.52
CA LEU A 95 -1.95 2.16 5.84
C LEU A 95 -1.18 3.48 5.89
N VAL A 96 0.00 3.48 6.47
CA VAL A 96 0.83 4.67 6.68
C VAL A 96 2.23 4.46 6.07
N GLN A 97 2.79 5.52 5.48
CA GLN A 97 4.19 5.58 5.05
C GLN A 97 5.02 6.48 5.97
N ASP A 98 4.46 7.59 6.41
CA ASP A 98 5.16 8.60 7.21
C ASP A 98 5.31 8.14 8.66
N ILE A 99 6.57 8.05 9.11
CA ILE A 99 6.91 7.59 10.47
C ILE A 99 6.39 8.58 11.53
N GLY A 100 6.45 9.89 11.25
CA GLY A 100 5.94 10.93 12.14
C GLY A 100 4.44 10.80 12.33
N LEU A 101 3.69 10.65 11.22
CA LEU A 101 2.25 10.42 11.26
C LEU A 101 1.90 9.14 12.02
N ALA A 102 2.62 8.04 11.78
CA ALA A 102 2.41 6.79 12.49
C ALA A 102 2.59 6.96 14.02
N SER A 103 3.65 7.65 14.44
CA SER A 103 3.90 7.97 15.85
C SER A 103 2.77 8.80 16.46
N GLU A 104 2.31 9.83 15.76
CA GLU A 104 1.22 10.69 16.26
C GLU A 104 -0.13 9.97 16.29
N ILE A 105 -0.45 9.11 15.31
CA ILE A 105 -1.63 8.26 15.36
C ILE A 105 -1.56 7.35 16.60
N ARG A 106 -0.42 6.71 16.83
CA ARG A 106 -0.23 5.79 17.97
C ARG A 106 -0.42 6.46 19.33
N LYS A 107 0.04 7.71 19.47
CA LYS A 107 -0.12 8.49 20.70
C LYS A 107 -1.57 8.94 20.95
N ASN A 108 -2.27 9.32 19.88
CA ASN A 108 -3.57 10.00 19.98
C ASN A 108 -4.76 9.09 19.73
N ILE A 109 -4.56 7.94 19.06
CA ILE A 109 -5.62 7.02 18.61
C ILE A 109 -5.20 5.58 18.96
N SER A 110 -5.36 5.19 20.22
CA SER A 110 -4.83 3.93 20.78
C SER A 110 -5.41 2.65 20.16
N TYR A 111 -6.58 2.71 19.55
CA TYR A 111 -7.29 1.59 18.92
C TYR A 111 -7.18 1.52 17.40
N ALA A 112 -6.39 2.40 16.78
CA ALA A 112 -6.15 2.34 15.35
C ALA A 112 -5.21 1.19 14.99
N GLY A 113 -5.64 0.30 14.11
CA GLY A 113 -4.78 -0.68 13.47
C GLY A 113 -3.82 0.01 12.50
N LEU A 114 -2.50 -0.05 12.76
CA LEU A 114 -1.50 0.53 11.87
C LEU A 114 -0.91 -0.53 10.93
N HIS A 115 -0.99 -0.27 9.64
CA HIS A 115 -0.40 -1.08 8.59
C HIS A 115 0.73 -0.29 7.91
N ALA A 116 1.92 -0.87 7.84
CA ALA A 116 3.05 -0.25 7.15
C ALA A 116 2.89 -0.40 5.65
N SER A 117 2.85 0.71 4.94
CA SER A 117 2.78 0.71 3.47
C SER A 117 4.04 0.11 2.85
N THR A 118 3.92 -0.52 1.69
CA THR A 118 5.07 -0.97 0.88
C THR A 118 6.09 0.14 0.61
N GLN A 119 5.65 1.40 0.62
CA GLN A 119 6.52 2.57 0.46
C GLN A 119 7.47 2.81 1.65
N MET A 120 7.32 2.10 2.76
CA MET A 120 8.32 2.03 3.82
C MET A 120 9.51 1.14 3.47
N SER A 121 9.45 0.43 2.33
CA SER A 121 10.54 -0.36 1.74
C SER A 121 11.10 -1.46 2.65
N VAL A 122 10.23 -2.14 3.38
CA VAL A 122 10.65 -3.22 4.30
C VAL A 122 10.97 -4.48 3.51
N SER A 123 12.23 -4.93 3.59
CA SER A 123 12.77 -6.05 2.82
C SER A 123 13.44 -7.15 3.67
N ASN A 124 13.32 -7.09 4.99
CA ASN A 124 13.87 -8.08 5.91
C ASN A 124 13.14 -8.06 7.26
N HIS A 125 13.31 -9.12 8.04
CA HIS A 125 12.66 -9.26 9.35
C HIS A 125 13.12 -8.21 10.39
N TYR A 126 14.31 -7.65 10.27
CA TYR A 126 14.76 -6.57 11.16
C TYR A 126 13.92 -5.30 10.96
N GLY A 127 13.57 -4.99 9.69
CA GLY A 127 12.63 -3.90 9.39
C GLY A 127 11.23 -4.18 9.95
N VAL A 128 10.75 -5.43 9.84
CA VAL A 128 9.48 -5.85 10.45
C VAL A 128 9.54 -5.66 11.97
N LYS A 129 10.64 -6.06 12.62
CA LYS A 129 10.83 -5.88 14.07
C LYS A 129 10.74 -4.42 14.51
N VAL A 130 11.41 -3.52 13.79
CA VAL A 130 11.35 -2.07 14.09
C VAL A 130 9.90 -1.57 14.02
N LEU A 131 9.15 -1.95 12.99
CA LEU A 131 7.77 -1.53 12.85
C LEU A 131 6.85 -2.17 13.91
N HIS A 132 7.09 -3.44 14.26
CA HIS A 132 6.41 -4.07 15.39
C HIS A 132 6.60 -3.26 16.69
N ASP A 133 7.84 -2.88 17.00
CA ASP A 133 8.17 -2.10 18.20
C ASP A 133 7.54 -0.69 18.18
N MET A 134 7.28 -0.15 16.99
CA MET A 134 6.52 1.09 16.79
C MET A 134 4.99 0.87 16.91
N GLY A 135 4.52 -0.38 17.05
CA GLY A 135 3.12 -0.74 17.23
C GLY A 135 2.34 -0.95 15.93
N PHE A 136 3.01 -1.20 14.82
CA PHE A 136 2.35 -1.68 13.60
C PHE A 136 1.89 -3.13 13.80
N GLN A 137 0.75 -3.48 13.19
CA GLN A 137 0.15 -4.81 13.23
C GLN A 137 0.35 -5.59 11.94
N ARG A 138 0.55 -4.86 10.81
CA ARG A 138 0.76 -5.42 9.48
C ARG A 138 1.89 -4.69 8.77
N VAL A 139 2.66 -5.44 8.00
CA VAL A 139 3.71 -4.89 7.13
C VAL A 139 3.49 -5.37 5.70
N VAL A 140 3.32 -4.42 4.78
CA VAL A 140 3.35 -4.69 3.34
C VAL A 140 4.80 -4.70 2.90
N LEU A 141 5.33 -5.87 2.55
CA LEU A 141 6.72 -6.01 2.15
C LEU A 141 7.04 -5.25 0.86
N ALA A 142 8.30 -4.94 0.68
CA ALA A 142 8.81 -4.35 -0.55
C ALA A 142 8.55 -5.30 -1.74
N ARG A 143 8.15 -4.73 -2.89
CA ARG A 143 7.78 -5.48 -4.11
C ARG A 143 8.96 -6.09 -4.84
N GLU A 144 10.15 -5.74 -4.42
CA GLU A 144 11.43 -6.22 -4.95
C GLU A 144 11.79 -7.63 -4.43
N LEU A 145 11.12 -8.09 -3.37
CA LEU A 145 11.32 -9.42 -2.80
C LEU A 145 10.66 -10.50 -3.67
N ASN A 146 11.36 -11.59 -3.87
CA ASN A 146 10.77 -12.81 -4.42
C ASN A 146 9.98 -13.59 -3.33
N TYR A 147 9.27 -14.64 -3.74
CA TYR A 147 8.42 -15.42 -2.82
C TYR A 147 9.20 -16.15 -1.72
N GLN A 148 10.39 -16.65 -2.04
CA GLN A 148 11.24 -17.33 -1.07
C GLN A 148 11.71 -16.37 0.01
N GLU A 149 12.12 -15.16 -0.37
CA GLU A 149 12.52 -14.10 0.57
C GLU A 149 11.36 -13.65 1.44
N ALA A 150 10.19 -13.43 0.85
CA ALA A 150 8.98 -13.05 1.59
C ALA A 150 8.54 -14.15 2.57
N ASN A 151 8.58 -15.41 2.14
CA ASN A 151 8.27 -16.55 3.00
C ASN A 151 9.28 -16.71 4.14
N ALA A 152 10.58 -16.54 3.88
CA ALA A 152 11.61 -16.59 4.92
C ALA A 152 11.36 -15.53 6.00
N ILE A 153 11.01 -14.29 5.62
CA ILE A 153 10.64 -13.23 6.57
C ILE A 153 9.42 -13.65 7.39
N LYS A 154 8.38 -14.18 6.75
CA LYS A 154 7.16 -14.66 7.41
C LYS A 154 7.46 -15.74 8.43
N GLN A 155 8.29 -16.75 8.08
CA GLN A 155 8.64 -17.85 8.98
C GLN A 155 9.39 -17.32 10.22
N ILE A 156 10.40 -16.45 10.03
CA ILE A 156 11.12 -15.84 11.15
C ILE A 156 10.16 -15.07 12.08
N CYS A 157 9.18 -14.35 11.52
CA CYS A 157 8.18 -13.66 12.34
C CYS A 157 7.29 -14.64 13.11
N LEU A 158 6.85 -15.73 12.49
CA LEU A 158 6.00 -16.76 13.14
C LEU A 158 6.73 -17.50 14.27
N GLU A 159 8.03 -17.74 14.14
CA GLU A 159 8.86 -18.40 15.13
C GLU A 159 9.29 -17.45 16.26
N SER A 160 9.14 -16.15 16.08
CA SER A 160 9.49 -15.15 17.09
C SER A 160 8.45 -15.10 18.21
N ASN A 161 8.91 -14.97 19.45
CA ASN A 161 8.02 -14.86 20.61
C ASN A 161 7.20 -13.56 20.61
N ASP A 162 7.73 -12.48 20.06
CA ASP A 162 7.13 -11.14 20.07
C ASP A 162 6.44 -10.78 18.75
N MET A 163 6.92 -11.27 17.61
CA MET A 163 6.37 -10.95 16.28
C MET A 163 5.40 -12.00 15.71
N SER A 164 5.06 -13.05 16.46
CA SER A 164 4.22 -14.15 15.95
C SER A 164 2.82 -13.72 15.50
N GLN A 165 2.35 -12.56 15.94
CA GLN A 165 1.07 -11.97 15.54
C GLN A 165 1.20 -10.92 14.42
N MET A 166 2.42 -10.61 13.96
CA MET A 166 2.62 -9.69 12.83
C MET A 166 2.03 -10.26 11.56
N GLU A 167 1.21 -9.47 10.91
CA GLU A 167 0.67 -9.83 9.59
C GLU A 167 1.64 -9.37 8.50
N ILE A 168 1.99 -10.29 7.62
CA ILE A 168 2.84 -10.04 6.45
C ILE A 168 1.95 -9.99 5.21
N GLU A 169 2.01 -8.88 4.49
CA GLU A 169 1.27 -8.66 3.25
C GLU A 169 2.24 -8.54 2.08
N VAL A 170 1.87 -9.15 0.95
CA VAL A 170 2.64 -9.11 -0.30
C VAL A 170 1.75 -8.79 -1.48
N PHE A 171 2.28 -8.07 -2.47
CA PHE A 171 1.60 -7.88 -3.74
C PHE A 171 1.67 -9.15 -4.58
N ILE A 172 0.54 -9.57 -5.15
CA ILE A 172 0.45 -10.73 -6.04
C ILE A 172 0.05 -10.37 -7.47
N HIS A 173 -0.55 -9.19 -7.68
CA HIS A 173 -1.01 -8.77 -9.01
C HIS A 173 -1.05 -7.24 -9.13
N GLY A 174 -0.78 -6.73 -10.31
CA GLY A 174 -0.96 -5.33 -10.68
C GLY A 174 0.28 -4.63 -11.21
N GLY A 175 0.14 -3.34 -11.50
CA GLY A 175 1.22 -2.53 -12.07
C GLY A 175 2.40 -2.35 -11.12
N LEU A 176 3.60 -2.67 -11.61
CA LEU A 176 4.84 -2.41 -10.87
C LEU A 176 5.33 -0.97 -11.07
N CYS A 177 5.96 -0.43 -10.05
CA CYS A 177 6.73 0.80 -10.13
C CYS A 177 8.17 0.49 -10.55
N ILE A 178 8.76 1.31 -11.42
CA ILE A 178 10.18 1.17 -11.80
C ILE A 178 11.12 1.56 -10.64
N ALA A 179 10.65 2.41 -9.73
CA ALA A 179 11.42 2.84 -8.58
C ALA A 179 11.25 1.87 -7.42
N TYR A 180 12.25 1.78 -6.57
CA TYR A 180 12.24 0.92 -5.39
C TYR A 180 11.05 1.27 -4.48
N SER A 181 10.12 0.33 -4.36
CA SER A 181 8.88 0.44 -3.56
C SER A 181 8.15 1.79 -3.67
N GLY A 182 8.17 2.40 -4.86
CA GLY A 182 7.49 3.66 -5.14
C GLY A 182 8.27 4.93 -4.79
N GLN A 183 9.51 4.85 -4.31
CA GLN A 183 10.35 6.00 -3.99
C GLN A 183 10.96 6.59 -5.27
N CYS A 184 10.29 7.57 -5.88
CA CYS A 184 10.64 8.10 -7.18
C CYS A 184 10.71 9.63 -7.19
N PHE A 185 11.77 10.19 -7.77
CA PHE A 185 11.93 11.63 -7.98
C PHE A 185 11.60 12.11 -9.39
N SER A 186 11.30 11.19 -10.33
CA SER A 186 11.12 11.53 -11.73
C SER A 186 10.03 12.59 -11.96
N SER A 187 8.85 12.42 -11.36
CA SER A 187 7.76 13.41 -11.47
C SER A 187 8.13 14.75 -10.83
N SER A 188 8.88 14.74 -9.72
CA SER A 188 9.33 15.96 -9.04
C SER A 188 10.35 16.70 -9.88
N TYR A 189 11.35 15.99 -10.38
CA TYR A 189 12.44 16.57 -11.16
C TYR A 189 11.95 17.15 -12.51
N CYS A 190 11.12 16.40 -13.24
CA CYS A 190 10.68 16.81 -14.58
C CYS A 190 9.51 17.80 -14.55
N PHE A 191 8.65 17.77 -13.53
CA PHE A 191 7.34 18.45 -13.57
C PHE A 191 6.94 19.12 -12.26
N GLY A 192 7.79 19.16 -11.25
CA GLY A 192 7.47 19.73 -9.94
C GLY A 192 6.36 18.98 -9.17
N SER A 193 6.06 17.71 -9.56
CA SER A 193 4.97 16.91 -9.00
C SER A 193 5.52 15.68 -8.26
N SER A 194 5.35 15.61 -6.94
CA SER A 194 5.96 14.57 -6.12
C SER A 194 5.19 13.25 -6.13
N ALA A 195 5.79 12.20 -6.73
CA ALA A 195 5.25 10.85 -6.70
C ALA A 195 5.15 10.29 -5.26
N ASN A 196 6.15 10.61 -4.40
CA ASN A 196 6.18 10.17 -3.00
C ASN A 196 5.10 10.85 -2.14
N ARG A 197 4.40 11.82 -2.70
CA ARG A 197 3.27 12.52 -2.10
C ARG A 197 1.97 12.31 -2.86
N GLY A 198 1.84 11.16 -3.53
CA GLY A 198 0.63 10.74 -4.22
C GLY A 198 0.38 11.39 -5.59
N ARG A 199 1.31 12.24 -6.09
CA ARG A 199 1.19 13.00 -7.34
C ARG A 199 2.08 12.43 -8.45
N CYS A 200 2.04 11.11 -8.63
CA CYS A 200 2.80 10.45 -9.68
C CYS A 200 2.18 10.74 -11.06
N LEU A 201 2.99 11.31 -11.98
CA LEU A 201 2.58 11.56 -13.37
C LEU A 201 2.89 10.39 -14.31
N MET A 202 3.25 9.24 -13.74
CA MET A 202 3.55 8.00 -14.48
C MET A 202 4.55 8.25 -15.63
N THR A 203 5.61 9.00 -15.37
CA THR A 203 6.62 9.34 -16.37
C THR A 203 7.23 8.11 -17.03
N CYS A 204 7.43 7.02 -16.27
CA CYS A 204 7.94 5.75 -16.78
C CYS A 204 7.02 5.07 -17.82
N TRP A 205 5.75 5.46 -17.92
CA TRP A 205 4.78 4.93 -18.89
C TRP A 205 4.70 5.74 -20.19
N LYS A 206 5.40 6.89 -20.25
CA LYS A 206 5.44 7.72 -21.44
C LYS A 206 6.32 7.09 -22.52
N GLY A 207 6.14 7.53 -23.76
CA GLY A 207 7.01 7.16 -24.87
C GLY A 207 8.37 7.83 -24.76
N TYR A 208 9.44 7.06 -25.00
CA TYR A 208 10.82 7.50 -25.02
C TYR A 208 11.50 7.08 -26.34
N GLU A 209 12.58 7.77 -26.68
CA GLU A 209 13.49 7.38 -27.74
C GLU A 209 14.85 7.02 -27.14
N LEU A 210 15.32 5.80 -27.35
CA LEU A 210 16.69 5.42 -27.06
C LEU A 210 17.57 5.83 -28.25
N LYS A 211 18.59 6.66 -28.00
CA LYS A 211 19.50 7.19 -29.07
C LYS A 211 20.95 6.84 -28.78
N ALA A 212 21.67 6.50 -29.85
CA ALA A 212 23.13 6.50 -29.88
C ALA A 212 23.59 7.65 -30.79
N GLY A 213 24.00 8.76 -30.20
CA GLY A 213 24.26 10.00 -30.93
C GLY A 213 22.99 10.51 -31.64
N LYS A 214 23.03 10.64 -32.97
CA LYS A 214 21.88 11.06 -33.79
C LYS A 214 20.95 9.90 -34.21
N LYS A 215 21.39 8.65 -34.03
CA LYS A 215 20.62 7.46 -34.46
C LYS A 215 19.63 7.06 -33.36
N VAL A 216 18.35 6.96 -33.72
CA VAL A 216 17.33 6.35 -32.87
C VAL A 216 17.48 4.83 -32.98
N LEU A 217 17.67 4.17 -31.84
CA LEU A 217 17.79 2.72 -31.71
C LEU A 217 16.44 2.08 -31.45
N GLU A 218 15.63 2.69 -30.57
CA GLU A 218 14.34 2.15 -30.15
C GLU A 218 13.39 3.28 -29.76
N ARG A 219 12.07 3.02 -29.90
CA ARG A 219 10.98 3.93 -29.47
C ARG A 219 9.92 3.14 -28.73
N GLY A 220 9.41 3.68 -27.63
CA GLY A 220 8.32 3.05 -26.87
C GLY A 220 8.31 3.45 -25.41
N SER A 221 7.55 2.73 -24.60
CA SER A 221 7.52 2.89 -23.14
C SER A 221 8.71 2.16 -22.50
N LEU A 222 9.92 2.63 -22.81
CA LEU A 222 11.18 1.93 -22.50
C LEU A 222 11.46 1.78 -20.98
N LEU A 223 10.81 2.59 -20.15
CA LEU A 223 10.99 2.58 -18.69
C LEU A 223 9.83 1.89 -17.96
N ARG A 224 8.83 1.40 -18.69
CA ARG A 224 7.70 0.71 -18.07
C ARG A 224 8.10 -0.72 -17.68
N PRO A 225 8.05 -1.09 -16.39
CA PRO A 225 8.22 -2.49 -16.00
C PRO A 225 7.02 -3.31 -16.48
N ARG A 226 7.19 -4.62 -16.55
CA ARG A 226 6.06 -5.54 -16.72
C ARG A 226 5.18 -5.49 -15.48
N ASP A 227 3.89 -5.74 -15.66
CA ASP A 227 2.98 -5.86 -14.54
C ASP A 227 3.32 -7.12 -13.71
N LEU A 228 3.09 -7.04 -12.41
CA LEU A 228 3.30 -8.18 -11.53
C LEU A 228 2.22 -9.23 -11.79
N GLU A 229 2.66 -10.45 -12.01
CA GLU A 229 1.80 -11.64 -12.08
C GLU A 229 2.33 -12.67 -11.09
N GLY A 230 1.78 -12.64 -9.88
CA GLY A 230 2.25 -13.45 -8.76
C GLY A 230 1.35 -14.65 -8.42
N LEU A 231 0.32 -14.92 -9.23
CA LEU A 231 -0.63 -16.00 -8.96
C LEU A 231 0.04 -17.38 -8.94
N TYR A 232 1.04 -17.59 -9.81
CA TYR A 232 1.80 -18.85 -9.83
C TYR A 232 2.60 -19.11 -8.54
N GLY A 233 3.06 -18.05 -7.86
CA GLY A 233 3.78 -18.14 -6.60
C GLY A 233 2.88 -18.16 -5.37
N LEU A 234 1.56 -18.01 -5.53
CA LEU A 234 0.64 -17.93 -4.40
C LEU A 234 0.65 -19.22 -3.56
N LYS A 235 0.74 -20.39 -4.20
CA LYS A 235 0.83 -21.67 -3.52
C LYS A 235 2.01 -21.71 -2.54
N HIS A 236 3.20 -21.31 -2.97
CA HIS A 236 4.41 -21.25 -2.12
C HIS A 236 4.25 -20.31 -0.93
N LEU A 237 3.56 -19.17 -1.12
CA LEU A 237 3.26 -18.22 -0.03
C LEU A 237 2.25 -18.77 0.97
N MET A 238 1.30 -19.61 0.53
CA MET A 238 0.25 -20.19 1.38
C MET A 238 0.74 -21.43 2.14
N GLU A 239 1.46 -22.30 1.49
CA GLU A 239 1.87 -23.62 2.01
C GLU A 239 3.22 -23.59 2.72
N GLY A 240 4.04 -22.57 2.49
CA GLY A 240 5.35 -22.42 3.13
C GLY A 240 6.43 -23.36 2.57
N GLU A 241 6.24 -23.85 1.33
CA GLU A 241 7.21 -24.70 0.61
C GLU A 241 8.11 -23.90 -0.35
#